data_b74028e1cb3bf29561e485d9e87b8d99
#
_entry.id   b74028e1cb3bf29561e485d9e87b8d99
#
_cell.length_a   1.000
_cell.length_b   1.000
_cell.length_c   1.000
_cell.angle_alpha   90.00
_cell.angle_beta   90.00
_cell.angle_gamma   90.00
#
_symmetry.space_group_name_H-M   'P 1'
#
loop_
_entity.id
_entity.type
_entity.pdbx_description
1 polymer ?
#
loop_
_entity_poly.entity_id
_entity_poly.type
_entity_poly.pdbx_seq_one_letter_code
_entity_poly.pdbx_strand_id
1 'polypeptide(L)'
;QSKRTAGTAERFHGRLSLRDDAVAEAMFRRIRPLLPDTLYGKKPVACNPNLRLYRYSEGQRFGRHVDGAEILPRGRTEFTVLFYLSACEGGATTFFRDHEKPDVLFAFAPTDGAVLLHAHGQRCLTHSGSVVTGGVKYLLRTDVVYQ
;
A
#
# COMPACT_ATOMS: atom_id res chain seq x y z
N GLN A 1 -3.27 24.84 -3.76
CA GLN A 1 -2.29 24.37 -4.75
C GLN A 1 -1.07 23.85 -3.99
N SER A 2 -0.90 22.53 -3.93
CA SER A 2 0.27 21.88 -3.36
C SER A 2 1.46 22.11 -4.31
N LYS A 3 2.53 22.73 -3.80
CA LYS A 3 3.77 22.89 -4.57
C LYS A 3 4.37 21.52 -4.87
N ARG A 4 4.57 21.21 -6.14
CA ARG A 4 5.33 20.06 -6.60
C ARG A 4 6.76 20.17 -6.12
N THR A 5 7.18 19.26 -5.21
CA THR A 5 8.59 18.97 -4.98
C THR A 5 8.98 17.84 -5.95
N ALA A 6 10.08 18.03 -6.67
CA ALA A 6 10.62 17.02 -7.60
C ALA A 6 10.79 15.68 -6.86
N GLY A 7 10.17 14.60 -7.40
CA GLY A 7 10.25 13.25 -6.84
C GLY A 7 9.05 12.79 -6.00
N THR A 8 8.06 13.64 -5.75
CA THR A 8 6.84 13.26 -5.03
C THR A 8 5.71 12.96 -6.01
N ALA A 9 5.12 11.77 -5.93
CA ALA A 9 3.97 11.40 -6.75
C ALA A 9 2.77 12.30 -6.45
N GLU A 10 2.03 12.65 -7.50
CA GLU A 10 0.84 13.46 -7.38
C GLU A 10 -0.25 12.69 -6.64
N ARG A 11 -0.73 13.25 -5.55
CA ARG A 11 -1.70 12.65 -4.66
C ARG A 11 -2.95 13.51 -4.55
N PHE A 12 -4.07 12.95 -4.99
CA PHE A 12 -5.40 13.55 -4.89
C PHE A 12 -6.35 12.59 -4.16
N HIS A 13 -6.25 12.54 -2.84
CA HIS A 13 -7.14 11.74 -2.00
C HIS A 13 -7.01 12.14 -0.53
N GLY A 14 -8.00 11.78 0.27
CA GLY A 14 -7.98 11.95 1.72
C GLY A 14 -7.04 10.95 2.38
N ARG A 15 -6.31 11.40 3.40
CA ARG A 15 -5.35 10.59 4.14
C ARG A 15 -5.40 10.89 5.63
N LEU A 16 -5.47 9.83 6.45
CA LEU A 16 -5.40 9.90 7.90
C LEU A 16 -4.37 8.89 8.40
N SER A 17 -3.50 9.33 9.29
CA SER A 17 -2.55 8.44 9.99
C SER A 17 -2.98 8.28 11.44
N LEU A 18 -2.92 7.06 11.95
CA LEU A 18 -3.19 6.75 13.35
C LEU A 18 -2.28 5.62 13.83
N ARG A 19 -1.98 5.62 15.11
CA ARG A 19 -1.24 4.52 15.74
C ARG A 19 -2.19 3.60 16.49
N ASP A 20 -2.15 2.31 16.17
CA ASP A 20 -2.91 1.29 16.88
C ASP A 20 -2.16 -0.04 16.87
N ASP A 21 -1.53 -0.38 17.99
CA ASP A 21 -0.73 -1.59 18.14
C ASP A 21 -1.61 -2.85 18.11
N ALA A 22 -2.80 -2.82 18.70
CA ALA A 22 -3.70 -3.97 18.76
C ALA A 22 -4.24 -4.33 17.36
N VAL A 23 -4.64 -3.33 16.58
CA VAL A 23 -5.09 -3.55 15.20
C VAL A 23 -3.95 -4.05 14.33
N ALA A 24 -2.75 -3.48 14.46
CA ALA A 24 -1.57 -3.94 13.72
C ALA A 24 -1.24 -5.41 14.03
N GLU A 25 -1.35 -5.82 15.28
CA GLU A 25 -1.14 -7.23 15.67
C GLU A 25 -2.20 -8.15 15.08
N ALA A 26 -3.47 -7.75 15.11
CA ALA A 26 -4.55 -8.52 14.50
C ALA A 26 -4.37 -8.66 12.99
N MET A 27 -3.95 -7.59 12.32
CA MET A 27 -3.63 -7.61 10.89
C MET A 27 -2.47 -8.56 10.60
N PHE A 28 -1.40 -8.51 11.39
CA PHE A 28 -0.25 -9.37 11.23
C PHE A 28 -0.62 -10.86 11.33
N ARG A 29 -1.41 -11.24 12.33
CA ARG A 29 -1.88 -12.63 12.50
C ARG A 29 -2.64 -13.12 11.27
N ARG A 30 -3.48 -12.28 10.68
CA ARG A 30 -4.29 -12.65 9.50
C ARG A 30 -3.45 -12.85 8.25
N ILE A 31 -2.43 -12.02 8.04
CA ILE A 31 -1.63 -12.07 6.82
C ILE A 31 -0.38 -12.95 6.95
N ARG A 32 0.00 -13.34 8.19
CA ARG A 32 1.20 -14.14 8.43
C ARG A 32 1.31 -15.39 7.54
N PRO A 33 0.24 -16.17 7.31
CA PRO A 33 0.31 -17.34 6.42
C PRO A 33 0.60 -17.01 4.95
N LEU A 34 0.40 -15.77 4.53
CA LEU A 34 0.64 -15.31 3.16
C LEU A 34 2.07 -14.80 2.94
N LEU A 35 2.82 -14.61 4.01
CA LEU A 35 4.16 -14.04 3.96
C LEU A 35 5.24 -15.11 3.78
N PRO A 36 6.35 -14.79 3.08
CA PRO A 36 7.54 -15.63 3.13
C PRO A 36 8.00 -15.84 4.57
N ASP A 37 8.30 -17.09 4.94
CA ASP A 37 8.78 -17.43 6.28
C ASP A 37 10.13 -16.79 6.58
N THR A 38 10.96 -16.64 5.54
CA THR A 38 12.25 -15.98 5.63
C THR A 38 12.48 -15.10 4.40
N LEU A 39 13.12 -13.97 4.64
CA LEU A 39 13.52 -13.04 3.58
C LEU A 39 14.89 -12.46 3.96
N TYR A 40 15.92 -12.75 3.15
CA TYR A 40 17.31 -12.35 3.45
C TYR A 40 17.76 -12.78 4.86
N GLY A 41 17.42 -13.99 5.28
CA GLY A 41 17.73 -14.53 6.60
C GLY A 41 16.91 -13.94 7.76
N LYS A 42 15.95 -13.08 7.48
CA LYS A 42 15.06 -12.45 8.47
C LYS A 42 13.67 -13.04 8.42
N LYS A 43 12.95 -12.93 9.53
CA LYS A 43 11.57 -13.44 9.68
C LYS A 43 10.58 -12.29 9.84
N PRO A 44 9.35 -12.43 9.34
CA PRO A 44 8.31 -11.44 9.61
C PRO A 44 7.93 -11.49 11.09
N VAL A 45 7.86 -10.34 11.73
CA VAL A 45 7.64 -10.24 13.18
C VAL A 45 6.44 -9.38 13.56
N ALA A 46 6.05 -8.42 12.73
CA ALA A 46 4.96 -7.50 13.05
C ALA A 46 4.47 -6.75 11.82
N CYS A 47 3.30 -6.13 11.96
CA CYS A 47 2.89 -5.01 11.12
C CYS A 47 3.25 -3.69 11.80
N ASN A 48 3.56 -2.67 10.99
CA ASN A 48 3.80 -1.32 11.46
C ASN A 48 2.54 -0.78 12.16
N PRO A 49 2.62 -0.37 13.44
CA PRO A 49 1.47 0.15 14.16
C PRO A 49 1.02 1.54 13.69
N ASN A 50 1.83 2.23 12.90
CA ASN A 50 1.42 3.46 12.23
C ASN A 50 0.57 3.11 11.01
N LEU A 51 -0.74 3.11 11.21
CA LEU A 51 -1.72 2.78 10.18
C LEU A 51 -2.07 4.02 9.37
N ARG A 52 -2.37 3.82 8.09
CA ARG A 52 -2.79 4.89 7.18
C ARG A 52 -4.12 4.51 6.56
N LEU A 53 -5.10 5.39 6.75
CA LEU A 53 -6.40 5.30 6.10
C LEU A 53 -6.42 6.23 4.90
N TYR A 54 -6.84 5.71 3.75
CA TYR A 54 -7.01 6.46 2.52
C TYR A 54 -8.47 6.44 2.09
N ARG A 55 -8.95 7.59 1.67
CA ARG A 55 -10.27 7.76 1.07
C ARG A 55 -10.13 8.42 -0.29
N TYR A 56 -10.64 7.72 -1.30
CA TYR A 56 -10.69 8.22 -2.68
C TYR A 56 -12.16 8.38 -3.08
N SER A 57 -12.55 9.61 -3.34
CA SER A 57 -13.83 9.93 -3.97
C SER A 57 -13.70 9.90 -5.49
N GLU A 58 -14.81 9.98 -6.19
CA GLU A 58 -14.83 10.05 -7.65
C GLU A 58 -13.90 11.15 -8.17
N GLY A 59 -13.09 10.83 -9.17
CA GLY A 59 -12.08 11.70 -9.75
C GLY A 59 -10.74 11.71 -9.01
N GLN A 60 -10.63 11.10 -7.85
CA GLN A 60 -9.39 11.07 -7.06
C GLN A 60 -8.51 9.88 -7.43
N ARG A 61 -7.20 10.08 -7.28
CA ARG A 61 -6.17 9.12 -7.70
C ARG A 61 -4.87 9.32 -6.94
N PHE A 62 -3.95 8.39 -7.10
CA PHE A 62 -2.56 8.50 -6.66
C PHE A 62 -1.64 8.18 -7.84
N GLY A 63 -0.77 9.10 -8.22
CA GLY A 63 0.16 8.92 -9.33
C GLY A 63 1.19 7.82 -9.11
N ARG A 64 1.93 7.49 -10.18
CA ARG A 64 2.96 6.45 -10.13
C ARG A 64 4.03 6.76 -9.10
N HIS A 65 4.39 5.77 -8.30
CA HIS A 65 5.39 5.85 -7.25
C HIS A 65 5.93 4.47 -6.90
N VAL A 66 6.96 4.45 -6.07
CA VAL A 66 7.44 3.28 -5.35
C VAL A 66 7.34 3.56 -3.85
N ASP A 67 7.13 2.53 -3.07
CA ASP A 67 7.14 2.62 -1.62
C ASP A 67 8.53 2.35 -1.08
N GLY A 68 9.04 3.24 -0.24
CA GLY A 68 10.32 3.08 0.44
C GLY A 68 10.23 2.16 1.65
N ALA A 69 11.33 1.49 1.98
CA ALA A 69 11.44 0.74 3.22
C ALA A 69 11.67 1.71 4.40
N GLU A 70 11.17 1.31 5.56
CA GLU A 70 11.30 2.05 6.82
C GLU A 70 12.01 1.20 7.85
N ILE A 71 12.93 1.79 8.60
CA ILE A 71 13.60 1.13 9.73
C ILE A 71 12.86 1.50 11.00
N LEU A 72 12.37 0.48 11.69
CA LEU A 72 11.62 0.59 12.94
C LEU A 72 12.40 -0.08 14.09
N PRO A 73 12.05 0.15 15.37
CA PRO A 73 12.73 -0.49 16.49
C PRO A 73 12.80 -2.02 16.39
N ARG A 74 11.76 -2.65 15.80
CA ARG A 74 11.69 -4.11 15.66
C ARG A 74 12.28 -4.66 14.35
N GLY A 75 12.74 -3.83 13.44
CA GLY A 75 13.33 -4.28 12.19
C GLY A 75 13.01 -3.37 11.02
N ARG A 76 13.15 -3.92 9.81
CA ARG A 76 12.93 -3.19 8.56
C ARG A 76 11.64 -3.64 7.91
N THR A 77 10.88 -2.71 7.36
CA THR A 77 9.70 -3.04 6.56
C THR A 77 10.10 -3.55 5.18
N GLU A 78 9.43 -4.60 4.71
CA GLU A 78 9.75 -5.28 3.44
C GLU A 78 8.54 -5.40 2.50
N PHE A 79 7.32 -5.29 3.03
CA PHE A 79 6.09 -5.36 2.25
C PHE A 79 5.12 -4.26 2.63
N THR A 80 4.44 -3.72 1.63
CA THR A 80 3.23 -2.92 1.80
C THR A 80 2.02 -3.85 1.85
N VAL A 81 1.11 -3.57 2.76
CA VAL A 81 -0.16 -4.28 2.93
C VAL A 81 -1.30 -3.31 2.75
N LEU A 82 -2.19 -3.59 1.80
CA LEU A 82 -3.39 -2.82 1.56
C LEU A 82 -4.62 -3.67 1.87
N PHE A 83 -5.41 -3.24 2.84
CA PHE A 83 -6.72 -3.81 3.12
C PHE A 83 -7.78 -2.96 2.42
N TYR A 84 -8.55 -3.59 1.54
CA TYR A 84 -9.65 -2.96 0.82
C TYR A 84 -10.90 -3.00 1.70
N LEU A 85 -11.36 -1.85 2.14
CA LEU A 85 -12.51 -1.72 3.04
C LEU A 85 -13.82 -1.44 2.30
N SER A 86 -13.73 -1.22 1.01
CA SER A 86 -14.90 -1.02 0.14
C SER A 86 -14.58 -1.42 -1.30
N ALA A 87 -15.63 -1.72 -2.06
CA ALA A 87 -15.56 -1.81 -3.51
C ALA A 87 -15.94 -0.45 -4.12
N CYS A 88 -15.47 -0.17 -5.34
CA CYS A 88 -15.85 1.01 -6.11
C CYS A 88 -15.64 0.73 -7.60
N GLU A 89 -16.08 1.66 -8.43
CA GLU A 89 -15.79 1.63 -9.87
C GLU A 89 -14.48 2.37 -10.14
N GLY A 90 -13.62 1.80 -10.99
CA GLY A 90 -12.26 2.29 -11.17
C GLY A 90 -11.41 2.05 -9.92
N GLY A 91 -10.44 2.91 -9.68
CA GLY A 91 -9.65 2.89 -8.44
C GLY A 91 -8.69 1.72 -8.28
N ALA A 92 -8.36 0.99 -9.35
CA ALA A 92 -7.44 -0.14 -9.29
C ALA A 92 -6.07 0.27 -8.74
N THR A 93 -5.44 -0.63 -7.99
CA THR A 93 -4.01 -0.56 -7.72
C THR A 93 -3.29 -1.18 -8.90
N THR A 94 -2.58 -0.37 -9.65
CA THR A 94 -1.99 -0.73 -10.95
C THR A 94 -0.48 -0.76 -10.87
N PHE A 95 0.12 -1.88 -11.26
CA PHE A 95 1.56 -2.09 -11.29
C PHE A 95 2.10 -2.03 -12.71
N PHE A 96 3.24 -1.37 -12.87
CA PHE A 96 3.87 -1.11 -14.16
C PHE A 96 5.23 -1.81 -14.25
N ARG A 97 5.60 -2.23 -15.46
CA ARG A 97 6.91 -2.79 -15.75
C ARG A 97 8.02 -1.72 -15.61
N ASP A 98 7.70 -0.51 -16.00
CA ASP A 98 8.63 0.61 -16.06
C ASP A 98 7.95 1.87 -15.51
N HIS A 99 8.73 2.74 -14.86
CA HIS A 99 8.19 3.96 -14.25
C HIS A 99 7.59 4.93 -15.28
N GLU A 100 8.15 4.98 -16.47
CA GLU A 100 7.77 5.95 -17.50
C GLU A 100 6.91 5.35 -18.61
N LYS A 101 6.96 4.02 -18.80
CA LYS A 101 6.26 3.34 -19.90
C LYS A 101 4.83 2.94 -19.52
N PRO A 102 3.92 2.84 -20.51
CA PRO A 102 2.52 2.51 -20.25
C PRO A 102 2.27 1.02 -19.95
N ASP A 103 3.28 0.17 -19.96
CA ASP A 103 3.14 -1.29 -19.84
C ASP A 103 2.63 -1.69 -18.44
N VAL A 104 1.34 -2.00 -18.38
CA VAL A 104 0.71 -2.51 -17.16
C VAL A 104 1.04 -3.99 -16.99
N LEU A 105 1.61 -4.35 -15.85
CA LEU A 105 1.86 -5.73 -15.46
C LEU A 105 0.63 -6.37 -14.83
N PHE A 106 -0.04 -5.62 -13.97
CA PHE A 106 -1.15 -6.13 -13.17
C PHE A 106 -1.98 -4.95 -12.64
N ALA A 107 -3.29 -5.12 -12.62
CA ALA A 107 -4.22 -4.17 -12.03
C ALA A 107 -5.18 -4.92 -11.11
N PHE A 108 -5.26 -4.51 -9.85
CA PHE A 108 -6.16 -5.09 -8.87
C PHE A 108 -7.33 -4.16 -8.61
N ALA A 109 -8.53 -4.59 -9.00
CA ALA A 109 -9.75 -3.84 -8.75
C ALA A 109 -10.10 -3.82 -7.26
N PRO A 110 -10.55 -2.69 -6.69
CA PRO A 110 -11.00 -2.62 -5.31
C PRO A 110 -12.09 -3.65 -5.03
N THR A 111 -11.80 -4.53 -4.09
CA THR A 111 -12.68 -5.64 -3.71
C THR A 111 -12.83 -5.64 -2.20
N ASP A 112 -14.04 -5.44 -1.70
CA ASP A 112 -14.31 -5.38 -0.27
C ASP A 112 -13.83 -6.64 0.45
N GLY A 113 -13.07 -6.45 1.52
CA GLY A 113 -12.48 -7.52 2.33
C GLY A 113 -11.20 -8.15 1.76
N ALA A 114 -10.74 -7.74 0.58
CA ALA A 114 -9.49 -8.23 0.01
C ALA A 114 -8.26 -7.59 0.65
N VAL A 115 -7.14 -8.30 0.59
CA VAL A 115 -5.83 -7.80 0.97
C VAL A 115 -4.86 -7.95 -0.19
N LEU A 116 -4.09 -6.90 -0.45
CA LEU A 116 -3.02 -6.89 -1.45
C LEU A 116 -1.68 -6.69 -0.75
N LEU A 117 -0.75 -7.60 -0.98
CA LEU A 117 0.61 -7.57 -0.48
C LEU A 117 1.56 -7.33 -1.64
N HIS A 118 2.45 -6.37 -1.53
CA HIS A 118 3.52 -6.21 -2.50
C HIS A 118 4.84 -5.81 -1.84
N ALA A 119 5.94 -6.29 -2.42
CA ALA A 119 7.27 -5.90 -1.98
C ALA A 119 7.49 -4.39 -2.11
N HIS A 120 8.23 -3.82 -1.19
CA HIS A 120 8.66 -2.43 -1.29
C HIS A 120 10.18 -2.26 -1.09
N GLY A 121 10.65 -1.01 -1.03
CA GLY A 121 12.08 -0.72 -1.07
C GLY A 121 12.65 -0.97 -2.48
N GLN A 122 13.81 -1.58 -2.56
CA GLN A 122 14.48 -1.85 -3.84
C GLN A 122 13.70 -2.82 -4.74
N ARG A 123 12.86 -3.68 -4.16
CA ARG A 123 12.03 -4.64 -4.89
C ARG A 123 10.66 -4.09 -5.28
N CYS A 124 10.36 -2.85 -4.91
CA CYS A 124 9.06 -2.26 -5.17
C CYS A 124 8.85 -2.01 -6.67
N LEU A 125 7.80 -2.56 -7.22
CA LEU A 125 7.36 -2.20 -8.56
C LEU A 125 6.69 -0.83 -8.53
N THR A 126 6.91 -0.05 -9.58
CA THR A 126 6.15 1.19 -9.78
C THR A 126 4.68 0.88 -9.85
N HIS A 127 3.89 1.59 -9.07
CA HIS A 127 2.43 1.41 -9.04
C HIS A 127 1.71 2.73 -8.84
N SER A 128 0.41 2.70 -9.07
CA SER A 128 -0.48 3.86 -8.92
C SER A 128 -1.82 3.44 -8.32
N GLY A 129 -2.50 4.39 -7.70
CA GLY A 129 -3.93 4.29 -7.45
C GLY A 129 -4.68 4.94 -8.60
N SER A 130 -5.25 4.15 -9.49
CA SER A 130 -5.98 4.63 -10.66
C SER A 130 -7.22 5.45 -10.23
N VAL A 131 -7.68 6.33 -11.10
CA VAL A 131 -8.80 7.21 -10.81
C VAL A 131 -10.07 6.41 -10.44
N VAL A 132 -10.74 6.82 -9.38
CA VAL A 132 -12.05 6.31 -9.00
C VAL A 132 -13.10 6.96 -9.91
N THR A 133 -13.91 6.14 -10.57
CA THR A 133 -14.94 6.59 -11.52
C THR A 133 -16.35 6.52 -10.96
N GLY A 134 -16.54 5.83 -9.84
CA GLY A 134 -17.82 5.76 -9.13
C GLY A 134 -17.67 5.19 -7.75
N GLY A 135 -18.48 5.65 -6.80
CA GLY A 135 -18.41 5.24 -5.41
C GLY A 135 -17.23 5.85 -4.65
N VAL A 136 -16.88 5.23 -3.53
CA VAL A 136 -15.79 5.67 -2.65
C VAL A 136 -14.87 4.49 -2.35
N LYS A 137 -13.57 4.70 -2.51
CA LYS A 137 -12.55 3.71 -2.19
C LYS A 137 -11.97 4.01 -0.82
N TYR A 138 -12.03 3.03 0.08
CA TYR A 138 -11.35 3.07 1.38
C TYR A 138 -10.28 2.00 1.45
N LEU A 139 -9.06 2.40 1.81
CA LEU A 139 -7.92 1.53 2.05
C LEU A 139 -7.37 1.74 3.44
N LEU A 140 -6.97 0.64 4.08
CA LEU A 140 -6.15 0.68 5.28
C LEU A 140 -4.78 0.10 4.93
N ARG A 141 -3.73 0.87 5.13
CA ARG A 141 -2.36 0.48 4.85
C ARG A 141 -1.56 0.25 6.12
N THR A 142 -0.80 -0.82 6.11
CA THR A 142 0.35 -1.04 7.00
C THR A 142 1.52 -1.59 6.20
N ASP A 143 2.62 -1.86 6.87
CA ASP A 143 3.81 -2.49 6.29
C ASP A 143 4.24 -3.67 7.16
N VAL A 144 4.85 -4.69 6.56
CA VAL A 144 5.35 -5.86 7.31
C VAL A 144 6.80 -5.65 7.69
N VAL A 145 7.08 -5.82 8.98
CA VAL A 145 8.42 -5.71 9.57
C VAL A 145 9.07 -7.10 9.61
N TYR A 146 10.29 -7.17 9.12
CA TYR A 146 11.19 -8.33 9.19
C TYR A 146 12.38 -8.03 10.09
N GLN A 147 12.71 -9.03 10.91
CA GLN A 147 13.82 -8.95 11.87
C GLN A 147 14.74 -10.16 11.79
#